data_ec1fab589668035be7b3fb445ae2150c
#
_entry.id   ec1fab589668035be7b3fb445ae2150c
#
_cell.length_a   1.000
_cell.length_b   1.000
_cell.length_c   1.000
_cell.angle_alpha   90.00
_cell.angle_beta   90.00
_cell.angle_gamma   90.00
#
_symmetry.space_group_name_H-M   'P 1'
#
loop_
_entity.id
_entity.type
_entity.pdbx_description
1 polymer ?
#
loop_
_entity_poly.entity_id
_entity_poly.type
_entity_poly.pdbx_seq_one_letter_code
_entity_poly.pdbx_strand_id
1 'polypeptide(L)'
;MPYRLIKQEGAARRGEFVTVHGTVQTPAFQNVATAAAIKGGLSALDLKEIRAQVMLCNTYHLHLRPGDQVVADMGGLHKFTRWTEPILTDSGGFQVFSLAKLRQITEEGVTFNSHLDGHRIFMGPEQSMQIQANLGSTIAMAFDECVENPATYEYAKNSCARTARWLLRCKAEMARLKHENKAVNPDQLLFGINQGCTFRDLRVEHMKQIAEYDLDGYAIGGLAVGEPAEVMYDIISAVEPFAPKDKIRYLMGVGTPGNIIEGVYRGVDLFDCVMPSRNARHGHLFTWDGIINIKNLKYERDESPIDPHCDCPVCRNFSRAYIRHLQKADEMLGMRLAVMHNLYFYNHLMERIREALDNGTFQQFHDTYVHKLDTRI
;
A
#
# COMPACT_ATOMS: atom_id res chain seq x y z
N MET A 1 -15.37 15.30 -8.66
CA MET A 1 -13.99 14.92 -8.32
C MET A 1 -14.05 13.74 -7.37
N PRO A 2 -13.24 12.69 -7.55
CA PRO A 2 -13.32 11.49 -6.70
C PRO A 2 -12.89 11.73 -5.24
N TYR A 3 -12.03 12.73 -4.95
CA TYR A 3 -11.60 13.05 -3.58
C TYR A 3 -12.30 14.31 -3.06
N ARG A 4 -12.84 14.22 -1.83
CA ARG A 4 -13.47 15.32 -1.10
C ARG A 4 -12.79 15.49 0.26
N LEU A 5 -12.13 16.62 0.48
CA LEU A 5 -11.62 17.00 1.78
C LEU A 5 -12.78 17.41 2.70
N ILE A 6 -12.88 16.81 3.89
CA ILE A 6 -13.91 17.10 4.89
C ILE A 6 -13.35 18.02 5.97
N LYS A 7 -12.17 17.70 6.51
CA LYS A 7 -11.53 18.45 7.59
C LYS A 7 -10.02 18.40 7.46
N GLN A 8 -9.36 19.40 8.00
CA GLN A 8 -7.90 19.48 8.01
C GLN A 8 -7.42 20.01 9.37
N GLU A 9 -6.34 19.40 9.91
CA GLU A 9 -5.66 19.85 11.11
C GLU A 9 -4.15 19.90 10.79
N GLY A 10 -3.58 21.12 10.69
CA GLY A 10 -2.26 21.30 10.11
C GLY A 10 -2.22 20.84 8.66
N ALA A 11 -1.30 19.93 8.32
CA ALA A 11 -1.28 19.26 7.02
C ALA A 11 -2.14 17.98 6.98
N ALA A 12 -2.51 17.42 8.14
CA ALA A 12 -3.29 16.18 8.23
C ALA A 12 -4.71 16.36 7.67
N ARG A 13 -5.16 15.40 6.87
CA ARG A 13 -6.36 15.51 6.06
C ARG A 13 -7.36 14.41 6.40
N ARG A 14 -8.60 14.78 6.64
CA ARG A 14 -9.76 13.91 6.74
C ARG A 14 -10.60 14.07 5.48
N GLY A 15 -10.79 13.01 4.71
CA GLY A 15 -11.51 13.09 3.45
C GLY A 15 -12.28 11.81 3.10
N GLU A 16 -12.93 11.86 1.94
CA GLU A 16 -13.60 10.75 1.28
C GLU A 16 -13.10 10.61 -0.14
N PHE A 17 -12.83 9.39 -0.54
CA PHE A 17 -12.45 9.06 -1.90
C PHE A 17 -13.52 8.16 -2.52
N VAL A 18 -14.29 8.71 -3.44
CA VAL A 18 -15.43 8.05 -4.08
C VAL A 18 -14.95 7.30 -5.32
N THR A 19 -15.30 6.02 -5.41
CA THR A 19 -14.97 5.16 -6.54
C THR A 19 -16.19 4.38 -7.01
N VAL A 20 -16.10 3.71 -8.16
CA VAL A 20 -17.16 2.83 -8.67
C VAL A 20 -17.43 1.60 -7.79
N HIS A 21 -16.50 1.26 -6.90
CA HIS A 21 -16.59 0.12 -5.97
C HIS A 21 -16.80 0.55 -4.50
N GLY A 22 -17.22 1.78 -4.27
CA GLY A 22 -17.49 2.29 -2.93
C GLY A 22 -16.64 3.51 -2.55
N THR A 23 -16.90 4.03 -1.36
CA THR A 23 -16.24 5.22 -0.81
C THR A 23 -15.23 4.83 0.24
N VAL A 24 -13.99 5.26 0.08
CA VAL A 24 -12.91 5.08 1.06
C VAL A 24 -12.89 6.29 1.99
N GLN A 25 -13.02 6.05 3.28
CA GLN A 25 -12.83 7.06 4.33
C GLN A 25 -11.33 7.24 4.57
N THR A 26 -10.79 8.42 4.35
CA THR A 26 -9.35 8.69 4.51
C THR A 26 -9.06 9.47 5.79
N PRO A 27 -7.87 9.25 6.43
CA PRO A 27 -6.79 8.35 6.02
C PRO A 27 -7.19 6.87 6.08
N ALA A 28 -6.58 6.02 5.20
CA ALA A 28 -6.88 4.60 5.13
C ALA A 28 -5.62 3.75 4.87
N PHE A 29 -5.66 2.50 5.33
CA PHE A 29 -4.64 1.49 5.07
C PHE A 29 -5.13 0.47 4.05
N GLN A 30 -4.31 0.17 3.04
CA GLN A 30 -4.58 -0.81 2.01
C GLN A 30 -3.97 -2.16 2.41
N ASN A 31 -4.82 -3.18 2.54
CA ASN A 31 -4.38 -4.50 2.97
C ASN A 31 -3.76 -5.26 1.80
N VAL A 32 -2.46 -5.62 1.93
CA VAL A 32 -1.69 -6.19 0.82
C VAL A 32 -2.03 -7.66 0.59
N ALA A 33 -2.74 -7.91 -0.52
CA ALA A 33 -3.14 -9.20 -1.03
C ALA A 33 -2.38 -9.55 -2.32
N THR A 34 -1.08 -9.77 -2.20
CA THR A 34 -0.12 -9.91 -3.31
C THR A 34 -0.65 -10.71 -4.51
N ALA A 35 -1.18 -11.90 -4.27
CA ALA A 35 -1.75 -12.78 -5.29
C ALA A 35 -3.28 -12.95 -5.10
N ALA A 36 -3.97 -11.82 -4.94
CA ALA A 36 -5.42 -11.75 -4.70
C ALA A 36 -5.86 -12.46 -3.38
N ALA A 37 -4.91 -12.65 -2.46
CA ALA A 37 -5.15 -13.19 -1.11
C ALA A 37 -4.08 -12.68 -0.15
N ILE A 38 -4.45 -12.47 1.12
CA ILE A 38 -3.50 -12.06 2.16
C ILE A 38 -2.61 -13.25 2.54
N LYS A 39 -1.29 -13.07 2.52
CA LYS A 39 -0.35 -14.07 3.06
C LYS A 39 -0.62 -14.28 4.55
N GLY A 40 -1.01 -15.50 4.90
CA GLY A 40 -1.48 -15.88 6.25
C GLY A 40 -2.91 -16.42 6.20
N GLY A 41 -3.47 -16.63 4.99
CA GLY A 41 -4.71 -17.37 4.79
C GLY A 41 -5.97 -16.55 5.07
N LEU A 42 -5.96 -15.23 4.78
CA LEU A 42 -7.17 -14.41 4.86
C LEU A 42 -7.78 -14.19 3.48
N SER A 43 -9.07 -14.40 3.41
CA SER A 43 -9.92 -14.20 2.24
C SER A 43 -10.57 -12.81 2.23
N ALA A 44 -11.31 -12.51 1.17
CA ALA A 44 -12.15 -11.32 1.08
C ALA A 44 -13.21 -11.24 2.20
N LEU A 45 -13.70 -12.38 2.70
CA LEU A 45 -14.65 -12.43 3.82
C LEU A 45 -13.98 -11.98 5.13
N ASP A 46 -12.77 -12.48 5.38
CA ASP A 46 -11.99 -12.07 6.56
C ASP A 46 -11.63 -10.57 6.51
N LEU A 47 -11.35 -10.04 5.31
CA LEU A 47 -11.08 -8.60 5.14
C LEU A 47 -12.28 -7.73 5.52
N LYS A 48 -13.50 -8.17 5.22
CA LYS A 48 -14.73 -7.47 5.68
C LYS A 48 -14.86 -7.50 7.20
N GLU A 49 -14.57 -8.65 7.80
CA GLU A 49 -14.64 -8.81 9.26
C GLU A 49 -13.62 -7.93 10.00
N ILE A 50 -12.46 -7.70 9.41
CA ILE A 50 -11.43 -6.79 9.96
C ILE A 50 -11.56 -5.34 9.49
N ARG A 51 -12.69 -4.96 8.92
CA ARG A 51 -13.03 -3.57 8.50
C ARG A 51 -12.07 -2.97 7.48
N ALA A 52 -11.49 -3.81 6.60
CA ALA A 52 -10.67 -3.32 5.51
C ALA A 52 -11.51 -2.52 4.51
N GLN A 53 -11.00 -1.40 4.03
CA GLN A 53 -11.65 -0.58 3.01
C GLN A 53 -11.07 -0.78 1.61
N VAL A 54 -9.78 -1.09 1.52
CA VAL A 54 -9.07 -1.25 0.26
C VAL A 54 -8.18 -2.48 0.31
N MET A 55 -8.22 -3.27 -0.76
CA MET A 55 -7.30 -4.38 -0.99
C MET A 55 -6.27 -3.97 -2.04
N LEU A 56 -4.98 -4.25 -1.81
CA LEU A 56 -3.92 -4.02 -2.80
C LEU A 56 -3.45 -5.36 -3.37
N CYS A 57 -3.45 -5.49 -4.70
CA CYS A 57 -2.96 -6.65 -5.42
C CYS A 57 -1.75 -6.31 -6.28
N ASN A 58 -0.83 -7.28 -6.47
CA ASN A 58 0.36 -7.04 -7.26
C ASN A 58 0.18 -7.46 -8.73
N THR A 59 0.33 -6.51 -9.61
CA THR A 59 0.25 -6.68 -11.07
C THR A 59 1.21 -7.75 -11.59
N TYR A 60 2.48 -7.66 -11.22
CA TYR A 60 3.50 -8.61 -11.65
C TYR A 60 3.19 -10.05 -11.22
N HIS A 61 2.84 -10.27 -9.95
CA HIS A 61 2.55 -11.61 -9.45
C HIS A 61 1.32 -12.23 -10.12
N LEU A 62 0.27 -11.44 -10.33
CA LEU A 62 -0.96 -11.90 -10.97
C LEU A 62 -0.81 -12.11 -12.48
N HIS A 63 0.04 -11.33 -13.15
CA HIS A 63 0.42 -11.56 -14.54
C HIS A 63 1.14 -12.91 -14.73
N LEU A 64 2.06 -13.24 -13.82
CA LEU A 64 2.77 -14.51 -13.88
C LEU A 64 1.88 -15.69 -13.50
N ARG A 65 1.01 -15.53 -12.52
CA ARG A 65 0.15 -16.62 -12.02
C ARG A 65 -1.09 -16.04 -11.32
N PRO A 66 -2.30 -16.33 -11.80
CA PRO A 66 -2.65 -17.33 -12.85
C PRO A 66 -2.49 -16.81 -14.28
N GLY A 67 -2.15 -15.55 -14.48
CA GLY A 67 -2.19 -14.80 -15.73
C GLY A 67 -3.36 -13.79 -15.71
N ASP A 68 -3.09 -12.56 -16.10
CA ASP A 68 -4.09 -11.47 -16.10
C ASP A 68 -5.26 -11.77 -17.06
N GLN A 69 -5.01 -12.47 -18.18
CA GLN A 69 -6.09 -12.88 -19.09
C GLN A 69 -7.05 -13.86 -18.41
N VAL A 70 -6.57 -14.81 -17.61
CA VAL A 70 -7.44 -15.70 -16.84
C VAL A 70 -8.32 -14.93 -15.88
N VAL A 71 -7.77 -13.90 -15.23
CA VAL A 71 -8.53 -13.03 -14.32
C VAL A 71 -9.57 -12.22 -15.09
N ALA A 72 -9.23 -11.71 -16.28
CA ALA A 72 -10.16 -11.01 -17.17
C ALA A 72 -11.34 -11.90 -17.59
N ASP A 73 -11.06 -13.12 -18.03
CA ASP A 73 -12.07 -14.12 -18.45
C ASP A 73 -13.04 -14.46 -17.30
N MET A 74 -12.56 -14.40 -16.05
CA MET A 74 -13.35 -14.59 -14.85
C MET A 74 -14.08 -13.31 -14.39
N GLY A 75 -13.97 -12.20 -15.13
CA GLY A 75 -14.65 -10.92 -14.89
C GLY A 75 -13.93 -9.98 -13.96
N GLY A 76 -12.59 -10.08 -13.88
CA GLY A 76 -11.71 -9.21 -13.12
C GLY A 76 -11.55 -9.59 -11.66
N LEU A 77 -10.66 -8.90 -10.95
CA LEU A 77 -10.28 -9.21 -9.56
C LEU A 77 -11.46 -9.21 -8.60
N HIS A 78 -12.38 -8.26 -8.70
CA HIS A 78 -13.55 -8.17 -7.82
C HIS A 78 -14.41 -9.43 -7.90
N LYS A 79 -14.71 -9.90 -9.09
CA LYS A 79 -15.49 -11.12 -9.30
C LYS A 79 -14.69 -12.38 -8.94
N PHE A 80 -13.42 -12.39 -9.27
CA PHE A 80 -12.51 -13.50 -9.00
C PHE A 80 -12.29 -13.74 -7.50
N THR A 81 -12.12 -12.67 -6.70
CA THR A 81 -11.89 -12.76 -5.25
C THR A 81 -13.14 -12.66 -4.39
N ARG A 82 -14.27 -12.24 -4.96
CA ARG A 82 -15.50 -11.88 -4.24
C ARG A 82 -15.34 -10.68 -3.30
N TRP A 83 -14.32 -9.86 -3.51
CA TRP A 83 -14.16 -8.59 -2.85
C TRP A 83 -14.96 -7.50 -3.59
N THR A 84 -15.80 -6.74 -2.85
CA THR A 84 -16.73 -5.76 -3.43
C THR A 84 -16.26 -4.32 -3.29
N GLU A 85 -15.34 -4.08 -2.37
CA GLU A 85 -14.79 -2.75 -2.09
C GLU A 85 -13.61 -2.44 -3.03
N PRO A 86 -13.05 -1.22 -3.01
CA PRO A 86 -11.95 -0.84 -3.90
C PRO A 86 -10.73 -1.77 -3.85
N ILE A 87 -10.17 -2.03 -5.03
CA ILE A 87 -8.89 -2.72 -5.23
C ILE A 87 -7.93 -1.76 -5.93
N LEU A 88 -6.72 -1.62 -5.37
CA LEU A 88 -5.60 -1.01 -6.06
C LEU A 88 -4.69 -2.11 -6.61
N THR A 89 -4.25 -1.95 -7.87
CA THR A 89 -3.13 -2.74 -8.42
C THR A 89 -1.89 -1.87 -8.50
N ASP A 90 -0.75 -2.38 -8.01
CA ASP A 90 0.53 -1.71 -8.18
C ASP A 90 0.97 -1.69 -9.66
N SER A 91 2.02 -0.94 -9.98
CA SER A 91 2.53 -0.84 -11.34
C SER A 91 3.23 -2.11 -11.86
N GLY A 92 3.64 -3.00 -10.96
CA GLY A 92 4.58 -4.09 -11.22
C GLY A 92 6.05 -3.64 -11.25
N GLY A 93 6.31 -2.34 -11.31
CA GLY A 93 7.66 -1.77 -11.41
C GLY A 93 8.56 -2.15 -10.24
N PHE A 94 8.11 -1.96 -9.00
CA PHE A 94 8.92 -2.28 -7.82
C PHE A 94 9.36 -3.76 -7.78
N GLN A 95 8.49 -4.71 -8.14
CA GLN A 95 8.83 -6.13 -8.17
C GLN A 95 9.88 -6.44 -9.25
N VAL A 96 9.78 -5.79 -10.38
CA VAL A 96 10.80 -5.86 -11.44
C VAL A 96 12.14 -5.34 -10.93
N PHE A 97 12.14 -4.24 -10.15
CA PHE A 97 13.37 -3.68 -9.59
C PHE A 97 13.92 -4.48 -8.41
N SER A 98 13.08 -5.03 -7.55
CA SER A 98 13.50 -5.74 -6.33
C SER A 98 13.84 -7.21 -6.52
N LEU A 99 13.20 -7.91 -7.48
CA LEU A 99 13.34 -9.35 -7.67
C LEU A 99 14.27 -9.73 -8.83
N ALA A 100 14.49 -8.84 -9.79
CA ALA A 100 15.29 -9.12 -10.96
C ALA A 100 16.77 -8.73 -10.74
N LYS A 101 17.64 -9.70 -10.50
CA LYS A 101 19.11 -9.49 -10.40
C LYS A 101 19.73 -9.01 -11.70
N LEU A 102 19.17 -9.39 -12.85
CA LEU A 102 19.58 -9.00 -14.20
C LEU A 102 18.38 -8.33 -14.88
N ARG A 103 18.44 -7.02 -14.97
CA ARG A 103 17.44 -6.19 -15.64
C ARG A 103 18.11 -5.23 -16.61
N GLN A 104 17.47 -4.98 -17.73
CA GLN A 104 17.87 -3.97 -18.70
C GLN A 104 16.76 -2.93 -18.79
N ILE A 105 17.07 -1.70 -18.43
CA ILE A 105 16.15 -0.56 -18.46
C ILE A 105 16.45 0.24 -19.73
N THR A 106 15.40 0.49 -20.52
CA THR A 106 15.46 1.36 -21.72
C THR A 106 14.35 2.39 -21.64
N GLU A 107 14.23 3.24 -22.64
CA GLU A 107 13.11 4.20 -22.71
C GLU A 107 11.78 3.49 -22.98
N GLU A 108 11.81 2.36 -23.65
CA GLU A 108 10.62 1.55 -23.97
C GLU A 108 10.05 0.86 -22.73
N GLY A 109 10.91 0.40 -21.83
CA GLY A 109 10.52 -0.36 -20.64
C GLY A 109 11.68 -1.13 -20.04
N VAL A 110 11.36 -2.21 -19.33
CA VAL A 110 12.32 -3.05 -18.60
C VAL A 110 12.22 -4.49 -19.09
N THR A 111 13.38 -5.06 -19.44
CA THR A 111 13.51 -6.50 -19.73
C THR A 111 14.18 -7.18 -18.54
N PHE A 112 13.61 -8.27 -18.07
CA PHE A 112 14.09 -9.02 -16.91
C PHE A 112 13.67 -10.50 -16.98
N ASN A 113 14.18 -11.32 -16.06
CA ASN A 113 13.82 -12.73 -16.00
C ASN A 113 12.80 -13.00 -14.88
N SER A 114 11.79 -13.80 -15.18
CA SER A 114 10.80 -14.30 -14.21
C SER A 114 11.51 -14.99 -13.03
N HIS A 115 11.08 -14.66 -11.81
CA HIS A 115 11.59 -15.34 -10.60
C HIS A 115 11.02 -16.77 -10.42
N LEU A 116 9.98 -17.14 -11.19
CA LEU A 116 9.35 -18.46 -11.10
C LEU A 116 10.08 -19.51 -11.91
N ASP A 117 10.44 -19.19 -13.16
CA ASP A 117 10.94 -20.14 -14.15
C ASP A 117 12.09 -19.59 -15.01
N GLY A 118 12.48 -18.35 -14.78
CA GLY A 118 13.61 -17.70 -15.46
C GLY A 118 13.33 -17.23 -16.88
N HIS A 119 12.11 -17.37 -17.42
CA HIS A 119 11.83 -16.88 -18.77
C HIS A 119 11.95 -15.36 -18.85
N ARG A 120 12.30 -14.86 -20.04
CA ARG A 120 12.51 -13.44 -20.29
C ARG A 120 11.18 -12.71 -20.46
N ILE A 121 10.99 -11.62 -19.71
CA ILE A 121 9.79 -10.80 -19.73
C ILE A 121 10.19 -9.37 -20.10
N PHE A 122 9.37 -8.74 -20.94
CA PHE A 122 9.39 -7.29 -21.14
C PHE A 122 8.16 -6.67 -20.50
N MET A 123 8.37 -5.59 -19.73
CA MET A 123 7.30 -4.80 -19.13
C MET A 123 7.62 -3.31 -19.32
N GLY A 124 6.71 -2.61 -19.93
CA GLY A 124 6.73 -1.17 -20.09
C GLY A 124 5.39 -0.54 -19.68
N PRO A 125 5.23 0.77 -19.87
CA PRO A 125 3.99 1.48 -19.55
C PRO A 125 2.74 0.84 -20.13
N GLU A 126 2.76 0.54 -21.42
CA GLU A 126 1.61 -0.04 -22.13
C GLU A 126 1.28 -1.45 -21.61
N GLN A 127 2.30 -2.31 -21.43
CA GLN A 127 2.10 -3.67 -20.90
C GLN A 127 1.54 -3.64 -19.49
N SER A 128 2.07 -2.77 -18.62
CA SER A 128 1.56 -2.62 -17.26
C SER A 128 0.09 -2.18 -17.26
N MET A 129 -0.28 -1.22 -18.09
CA MET A 129 -1.67 -0.75 -18.19
C MET A 129 -2.60 -1.82 -18.78
N GLN A 130 -2.16 -2.59 -19.78
CA GLN A 130 -2.93 -3.70 -20.35
C GLN A 130 -3.21 -4.79 -19.30
N ILE A 131 -2.18 -5.17 -18.52
CA ILE A 131 -2.33 -6.15 -17.44
C ILE A 131 -3.32 -5.63 -16.39
N GLN A 132 -3.18 -4.37 -15.94
CA GLN A 132 -4.07 -3.79 -14.93
C GLN A 132 -5.51 -3.62 -15.45
N ALA A 133 -5.69 -3.33 -16.74
CA ALA A 133 -7.01 -3.29 -17.39
C ALA A 133 -7.68 -4.68 -17.41
N ASN A 134 -6.92 -5.76 -17.67
CA ASN A 134 -7.38 -7.14 -17.59
C ASN A 134 -7.72 -7.54 -16.14
N LEU A 135 -6.91 -7.11 -15.16
CA LEU A 135 -7.18 -7.32 -13.75
C LEU A 135 -8.45 -6.58 -13.28
N GLY A 136 -8.81 -5.46 -13.91
CA GLY A 136 -10.03 -4.72 -13.64
C GLY A 136 -10.08 -4.10 -12.25
N SER A 137 -8.94 -3.66 -11.71
CA SER A 137 -8.88 -2.97 -10.41
C SER A 137 -9.62 -1.64 -10.44
N THR A 138 -9.93 -1.10 -9.25
CA THR A 138 -10.52 0.23 -9.10
C THR A 138 -9.50 1.32 -9.40
N ILE A 139 -8.25 1.11 -8.94
CA ILE A 139 -7.15 2.05 -9.06
C ILE A 139 -5.96 1.31 -9.68
N ALA A 140 -5.42 1.86 -10.75
CA ALA A 140 -4.18 1.43 -11.38
C ALA A 140 -3.05 2.41 -11.04
N MET A 141 -1.86 1.87 -10.73
CA MET A 141 -0.65 2.67 -10.59
C MET A 141 0.07 2.79 -11.92
N ALA A 142 0.53 3.99 -12.27
CA ALA A 142 1.36 4.19 -13.45
C ALA A 142 2.69 3.43 -13.31
N PHE A 143 3.20 2.90 -14.44
CA PHE A 143 4.50 2.23 -14.45
C PHE A 143 5.63 3.24 -14.20
N ASP A 144 6.50 2.97 -13.25
CA ASP A 144 7.54 3.86 -12.78
C ASP A 144 8.89 3.16 -12.64
N GLU A 145 9.95 3.93 -12.52
CA GLU A 145 11.27 3.44 -12.17
C GLU A 145 11.59 3.76 -10.71
N CYS A 146 11.53 2.73 -9.85
CA CYS A 146 11.96 2.83 -8.46
C CYS A 146 13.49 2.69 -8.39
N VAL A 147 14.17 3.76 -7.96
CA VAL A 147 15.64 3.82 -7.86
C VAL A 147 16.10 3.24 -6.52
N GLU A 148 17.19 2.49 -6.53
CA GLU A 148 17.82 2.00 -5.30
C GLU A 148 18.35 3.17 -4.45
N ASN A 149 18.37 3.01 -3.14
CA ASN A 149 18.98 3.97 -2.23
C ASN A 149 20.21 3.31 -1.54
N PRO A 150 21.42 3.94 -1.63
CA PRO A 150 21.71 5.23 -2.25
C PRO A 150 21.85 5.18 -3.78
N ALA A 151 21.53 6.27 -4.44
CA ALA A 151 21.74 6.49 -5.86
C ALA A 151 22.53 7.78 -6.12
N THR A 152 23.16 7.90 -7.30
CA THR A 152 23.73 9.18 -7.71
C THR A 152 22.62 10.16 -8.10
N TYR A 153 22.87 11.45 -7.88
CA TYR A 153 21.94 12.52 -8.24
C TYR A 153 21.55 12.48 -9.72
N GLU A 154 22.54 12.31 -10.58
CA GLU A 154 22.33 12.28 -12.04
C GLU A 154 21.46 11.08 -12.47
N TYR A 155 21.68 9.91 -11.87
CA TYR A 155 20.82 8.76 -12.13
C TYR A 155 19.38 8.99 -11.67
N ALA A 156 19.21 9.50 -10.45
CA ALA A 156 17.87 9.80 -9.90
C ALA A 156 17.13 10.84 -10.76
N LYS A 157 17.84 11.88 -11.25
CA LYS A 157 17.30 12.89 -12.16
C LYS A 157 16.81 12.28 -13.47
N ASN A 158 17.63 11.43 -14.10
CA ASN A 158 17.27 10.75 -15.34
C ASN A 158 16.10 9.78 -15.16
N SER A 159 16.04 9.10 -14.02
CA SER A 159 14.93 8.21 -13.64
C SER A 159 13.61 8.98 -13.44
N CYS A 160 13.63 10.14 -12.78
CA CYS A 160 12.46 11.02 -12.66
C CYS A 160 11.93 11.43 -14.04
N ALA A 161 12.80 11.88 -14.92
CA ALA A 161 12.42 12.29 -16.27
C ALA A 161 11.83 11.12 -17.07
N ARG A 162 12.36 9.91 -16.93
CA ARG A 162 11.83 8.69 -17.57
C ARG A 162 10.46 8.33 -16.98
N THR A 163 10.33 8.32 -15.67
CA THR A 163 9.06 8.05 -14.98
C THR A 163 7.96 9.02 -15.42
N ALA A 164 8.27 10.31 -15.59
CA ALA A 164 7.31 11.29 -16.09
C ALA A 164 6.86 11.00 -17.54
N ARG A 165 7.78 10.59 -18.42
CA ARG A 165 7.43 10.18 -19.81
C ARG A 165 6.62 8.90 -19.82
N TRP A 166 6.99 7.92 -19.01
CA TRP A 166 6.24 6.67 -18.86
C TRP A 166 4.82 6.90 -18.34
N LEU A 167 4.64 7.85 -17.41
CA LEU A 167 3.32 8.22 -16.91
C LEU A 167 2.39 8.74 -18.01
N LEU A 168 2.90 9.55 -18.93
CA LEU A 168 2.12 10.01 -20.10
C LEU A 168 1.73 8.84 -21.02
N ARG A 169 2.62 7.88 -21.22
CA ARG A 169 2.34 6.66 -21.99
C ARG A 169 1.28 5.80 -21.29
N CYS A 170 1.36 5.64 -19.96
CA CYS A 170 0.32 4.96 -19.17
C CYS A 170 -1.05 5.63 -19.35
N LYS A 171 -1.11 6.96 -19.26
CA LYS A 171 -2.35 7.71 -19.41
C LYS A 171 -2.95 7.54 -20.82
N ALA A 172 -2.10 7.60 -21.86
CA ALA A 172 -2.53 7.40 -23.25
C ALA A 172 -3.06 5.97 -23.48
N GLU A 173 -2.35 4.95 -22.94
CA GLU A 173 -2.76 3.55 -23.10
C GLU A 173 -4.05 3.24 -22.35
N MET A 174 -4.24 3.76 -21.13
CA MET A 174 -5.50 3.62 -20.40
C MET A 174 -6.68 4.21 -21.19
N ALA A 175 -6.50 5.41 -21.76
CA ALA A 175 -7.52 6.05 -22.59
C ALA A 175 -7.84 5.22 -23.85
N ARG A 176 -6.81 4.64 -24.48
CA ARG A 176 -6.97 3.75 -25.64
C ARG A 176 -7.75 2.48 -25.28
N LEU A 177 -7.38 1.80 -24.19
CA LEU A 177 -8.04 0.58 -23.73
C LEU A 177 -9.51 0.82 -23.37
N LYS A 178 -9.82 1.96 -22.73
CA LYS A 178 -11.20 2.38 -22.46
C LYS A 178 -11.99 2.61 -23.75
N HIS A 179 -11.42 3.36 -24.71
CA HIS A 179 -12.08 3.64 -26.00
C HIS A 179 -12.35 2.38 -26.81
N GLU A 180 -11.43 1.41 -26.78
CA GLU A 180 -11.56 0.13 -27.50
C GLU A 180 -12.38 -0.92 -26.75
N ASN A 181 -12.98 -0.59 -25.59
CA ASN A 181 -13.71 -1.52 -24.72
C ASN A 181 -12.90 -2.75 -24.32
N LYS A 182 -11.59 -2.57 -24.09
CA LYS A 182 -10.65 -3.65 -23.69
C LYS A 182 -10.38 -3.68 -22.19
N ALA A 183 -10.92 -2.76 -21.42
CA ALA A 183 -10.78 -2.73 -19.97
C ALA A 183 -11.93 -3.47 -19.30
N VAL A 184 -11.64 -4.38 -18.36
CA VAL A 184 -12.66 -5.05 -17.54
C VAL A 184 -13.40 -4.04 -16.67
N ASN A 185 -12.69 -3.03 -16.15
CA ASN A 185 -13.27 -1.86 -15.48
C ASN A 185 -12.97 -0.60 -16.29
N PRO A 186 -13.93 -0.07 -17.07
CA PRO A 186 -13.73 1.13 -17.88
C PRO A 186 -13.61 2.42 -17.05
N ASP A 187 -13.99 2.37 -15.76
CA ASP A 187 -13.91 3.49 -14.82
C ASP A 187 -12.71 3.36 -13.85
N GLN A 188 -11.70 2.59 -14.26
CA GLN A 188 -10.44 2.46 -13.53
C GLN A 188 -9.74 3.81 -13.43
N LEU A 189 -9.31 4.17 -12.22
CA LEU A 189 -8.60 5.41 -11.90
C LEU A 189 -7.10 5.23 -12.08
N LEU A 190 -6.37 6.30 -12.44
CA LEU A 190 -4.93 6.29 -12.62
C LEU A 190 -4.22 7.15 -11.56
N PHE A 191 -3.29 6.55 -10.82
CA PHE A 191 -2.41 7.28 -9.92
C PHE A 191 -1.00 7.39 -10.49
N GLY A 192 -0.44 8.59 -10.45
CA GLY A 192 0.97 8.84 -10.77
C GLY A 192 1.87 8.66 -9.55
N ILE A 193 3.15 8.39 -9.79
CA ILE A 193 4.12 8.12 -8.73
C ILE A 193 5.22 9.18 -8.76
N ASN A 194 5.37 9.93 -7.68
CA ASN A 194 6.49 10.82 -7.45
C ASN A 194 7.75 10.01 -7.10
N GLN A 195 8.82 10.22 -7.83
CA GLN A 195 10.15 9.64 -7.62
C GLN A 195 11.20 10.74 -7.39
N GLY A 196 12.44 10.37 -7.08
CA GLY A 196 13.56 11.32 -6.86
C GLY A 196 14.52 10.88 -5.77
N CYS A 197 14.48 9.59 -5.36
CA CYS A 197 15.31 9.05 -4.28
C CYS A 197 15.15 9.93 -3.00
N THR A 198 16.25 10.30 -2.34
CA THR A 198 16.27 11.19 -1.18
C THR A 198 16.68 12.64 -1.55
N PHE A 199 16.65 13.00 -2.83
CA PHE A 199 16.98 14.34 -3.31
C PHE A 199 15.75 15.24 -3.31
N ARG A 200 15.70 16.17 -2.36
CA ARG A 200 14.55 17.03 -2.09
C ARG A 200 14.12 17.87 -3.30
N ASP A 201 15.09 18.46 -4.00
CA ASP A 201 14.85 19.27 -5.20
C ASP A 201 14.24 18.44 -6.34
N LEU A 202 14.80 17.25 -6.61
CA LEU A 202 14.24 16.34 -7.63
C LEU A 202 12.82 15.90 -7.28
N ARG A 203 12.55 15.62 -6.00
CA ARG A 203 11.20 15.25 -5.52
C ARG A 203 10.20 16.37 -5.77
N VAL A 204 10.56 17.60 -5.44
CA VAL A 204 9.70 18.78 -5.63
C VAL A 204 9.48 19.06 -7.12
N GLU A 205 10.53 19.07 -7.93
CA GLU A 205 10.43 19.29 -9.37
C GLU A 205 9.56 18.21 -10.04
N HIS A 206 9.79 16.94 -9.71
CA HIS A 206 9.02 15.85 -10.27
C HIS A 206 7.56 15.88 -9.84
N MET A 207 7.24 16.26 -8.57
CA MET A 207 5.84 16.42 -8.14
C MET A 207 5.16 17.55 -8.92
N LYS A 208 5.80 18.71 -9.09
CA LYS A 208 5.27 19.80 -9.90
C LYS A 208 4.97 19.36 -11.32
N GLN A 209 5.91 18.63 -11.94
CA GLN A 209 5.74 18.14 -13.30
C GLN A 209 4.56 17.18 -13.43
N ILE A 210 4.45 16.16 -12.57
CA ILE A 210 3.36 15.17 -12.69
C ILE A 210 2.00 15.75 -12.27
N ALA A 211 1.97 16.77 -11.41
CA ALA A 211 0.74 17.46 -11.03
C ALA A 211 0.05 18.13 -12.23
N GLU A 212 0.81 18.56 -13.24
CA GLU A 212 0.27 19.15 -14.48
C GLU A 212 -0.49 18.12 -15.34
N TYR A 213 -0.31 16.82 -15.09
CA TYR A 213 -0.93 15.77 -15.91
C TYR A 213 -2.37 15.44 -15.52
N ASP A 214 -2.91 16.08 -14.49
CA ASP A 214 -4.29 15.92 -13.98
C ASP A 214 -4.70 14.45 -13.86
N LEU A 215 -4.18 13.79 -12.83
CA LEU A 215 -4.44 12.40 -12.50
C LEU A 215 -5.51 12.29 -11.42
N ASP A 216 -6.02 11.08 -11.17
CA ASP A 216 -7.01 10.82 -10.12
C ASP A 216 -6.41 10.81 -8.71
N GLY A 217 -5.10 10.54 -8.60
CA GLY A 217 -4.35 10.57 -7.34
C GLY A 217 -2.84 10.59 -7.57
N TYR A 218 -2.10 10.89 -6.50
CA TYR A 218 -0.64 11.02 -6.53
C TYR A 218 -0.02 10.21 -5.41
N ALA A 219 0.91 9.33 -5.77
CA ALA A 219 1.68 8.55 -4.81
C ALA A 219 3.10 9.12 -4.64
N ILE A 220 3.66 8.90 -3.47
CA ILE A 220 5.07 9.10 -3.16
C ILE A 220 5.69 7.71 -3.07
N GLY A 221 6.50 7.34 -4.06
CA GLY A 221 7.18 6.05 -4.14
C GLY A 221 8.67 6.15 -3.85
N GLY A 222 9.36 5.01 -3.78
CA GLY A 222 10.82 4.94 -3.64
C GLY A 222 11.35 5.52 -2.32
N LEU A 223 10.55 5.44 -1.25
CA LEU A 223 10.94 5.71 0.13
C LEU A 223 10.76 4.42 0.97
N ALA A 224 11.26 4.42 2.22
CA ALA A 224 11.35 3.24 3.07
C ALA A 224 12.14 2.07 2.44
N VAL A 225 13.18 2.42 1.69
CA VAL A 225 14.09 1.48 0.99
C VAL A 225 15.52 1.51 1.55
N GLY A 226 15.68 1.96 2.80
CA GLY A 226 16.95 1.95 3.54
C GLY A 226 17.40 3.29 4.10
N GLU A 227 16.73 4.39 3.78
CA GLU A 227 16.95 5.68 4.41
C GLU A 227 16.42 5.74 5.85
N PRO A 228 16.97 6.63 6.73
CA PRO A 228 16.38 6.93 8.02
C PRO A 228 14.97 7.51 7.89
N ALA A 229 14.10 7.25 8.88
CA ALA A 229 12.71 7.71 8.87
C ALA A 229 12.59 9.23 8.76
N GLU A 230 13.50 9.97 9.38
CA GLU A 230 13.54 11.44 9.37
C GLU A 230 13.76 11.99 7.95
N VAL A 231 14.58 11.29 7.14
CA VAL A 231 14.80 11.64 5.72
C VAL A 231 13.51 11.44 4.93
N MET A 232 12.81 10.33 5.14
CA MET A 232 11.50 10.09 4.53
C MET A 232 10.50 11.20 4.91
N TYR A 233 10.44 11.57 6.19
CA TYR A 233 9.53 12.63 6.67
C TYR A 233 9.86 14.00 6.08
N ASP A 234 11.14 14.34 5.94
CA ASP A 234 11.57 15.59 5.28
C ASP A 234 11.13 15.62 3.81
N ILE A 235 11.29 14.53 3.09
CA ILE A 235 10.84 14.42 1.70
C ILE A 235 9.32 14.58 1.58
N ILE A 236 8.53 13.91 2.43
CA ILE A 236 7.07 14.06 2.41
C ILE A 236 6.68 15.52 2.64
N SER A 237 7.28 16.17 3.65
CA SER A 237 7.03 17.58 3.97
C SER A 237 7.43 18.51 2.83
N ALA A 238 8.51 18.20 2.11
CA ALA A 238 8.97 18.98 0.97
C ALA A 238 8.03 18.89 -0.25
N VAL A 239 7.43 17.73 -0.47
CA VAL A 239 6.56 17.44 -1.62
C VAL A 239 5.12 17.89 -1.36
N GLU A 240 4.65 17.83 -0.10
CA GLU A 240 3.26 18.12 0.29
C GLU A 240 2.69 19.41 -0.31
N PRO A 241 3.38 20.57 -0.24
CA PRO A 241 2.84 21.83 -0.77
C PRO A 241 2.57 21.86 -2.27
N PHE A 242 3.20 20.97 -3.03
CA PHE A 242 3.11 20.87 -4.48
C PHE A 242 2.19 19.75 -4.96
N ALA A 243 1.78 18.85 -4.07
CA ALA A 243 0.78 17.84 -4.37
C ALA A 243 -0.61 18.49 -4.47
N PRO A 244 -1.42 18.20 -5.53
CA PRO A 244 -2.74 18.76 -5.69
C PRO A 244 -3.63 18.56 -4.46
N LYS A 245 -4.30 19.64 -4.01
CA LYS A 245 -5.07 19.62 -2.75
C LYS A 245 -6.40 18.88 -2.87
N ASP A 246 -6.95 18.83 -4.07
CA ASP A 246 -8.22 18.19 -4.43
C ASP A 246 -8.05 16.73 -4.89
N LYS A 247 -6.84 16.19 -4.75
CA LYS A 247 -6.51 14.81 -5.09
C LYS A 247 -6.04 14.02 -3.87
N ILE A 248 -6.25 12.72 -3.92
CA ILE A 248 -5.79 11.81 -2.87
C ILE A 248 -4.28 11.59 -2.96
N ARG A 249 -3.61 11.42 -1.81
CA ARG A 249 -2.17 11.27 -1.66
C ARG A 249 -1.83 9.94 -1.02
N TYR A 250 -0.96 9.18 -1.64
CA TYR A 250 -0.62 7.83 -1.24
C TYR A 250 0.88 7.68 -0.97
N LEU A 251 1.27 7.23 0.22
CA LEU A 251 2.66 6.88 0.56
C LEU A 251 2.84 5.37 0.44
N MET A 252 3.65 4.94 -0.54
CA MET A 252 3.79 3.55 -0.92
C MET A 252 4.74 2.78 0.00
N GLY A 253 4.33 1.58 0.42
CA GLY A 253 5.16 0.63 1.15
C GLY A 253 5.45 0.99 2.61
N VAL A 254 4.76 1.96 3.18
CA VAL A 254 5.00 2.48 4.54
C VAL A 254 3.80 2.18 5.44
N GLY A 255 3.98 1.69 6.64
CA GLY A 255 5.16 1.34 7.39
C GLY A 255 4.76 0.87 8.79
N THR A 256 5.55 1.26 9.80
CA THR A 256 5.16 1.05 11.21
C THR A 256 3.96 1.92 11.59
N PRO A 257 3.25 1.62 12.70
CA PRO A 257 2.20 2.50 13.21
C PRO A 257 2.67 3.95 13.40
N GLY A 258 3.87 4.16 13.94
CA GLY A 258 4.47 5.49 14.07
C GLY A 258 4.71 6.18 12.72
N ASN A 259 5.24 5.46 11.72
CA ASN A 259 5.42 6.00 10.37
C ASN A 259 4.09 6.43 9.73
N ILE A 260 3.01 5.67 9.98
CA ILE A 260 1.67 6.02 9.48
C ILE A 260 1.17 7.31 10.14
N ILE A 261 1.27 7.41 11.48
CA ILE A 261 0.87 8.62 12.21
C ILE A 261 1.64 9.85 11.71
N GLU A 262 2.96 9.72 11.52
CA GLU A 262 3.83 10.77 10.98
C GLU A 262 3.49 11.11 9.51
N GLY A 263 3.14 10.10 8.71
CA GLY A 263 2.69 10.33 7.33
C GLY A 263 1.38 11.09 7.26
N VAL A 264 0.39 10.74 8.10
CA VAL A 264 -0.87 11.48 8.22
C VAL A 264 -0.62 12.90 8.68
N TYR A 265 0.24 13.10 9.69
CA TYR A 265 0.64 14.41 10.17
C TYR A 265 1.18 15.33 9.06
N ARG A 266 1.78 14.74 8.02
CA ARG A 266 2.32 15.43 6.83
C ARG A 266 1.40 15.39 5.60
N GLY A 267 0.13 15.04 5.77
CA GLY A 267 -0.88 15.17 4.72
C GLY A 267 -1.03 13.98 3.77
N VAL A 268 -0.59 12.79 4.18
CA VAL A 268 -0.81 11.54 3.43
C VAL A 268 -2.19 10.96 3.76
N ASP A 269 -2.90 10.46 2.75
CA ASP A 269 -4.26 9.92 2.85
C ASP A 269 -4.32 8.40 2.79
N LEU A 270 -3.42 7.75 2.02
CA LEU A 270 -3.38 6.30 1.83
C LEU A 270 -2.01 5.72 2.15
N PHE A 271 -2.02 4.50 2.67
CA PHE A 271 -0.83 3.73 3.01
C PHE A 271 -1.02 2.27 2.62
N ASP A 272 0.08 1.57 2.38
CA ASP A 272 0.15 0.12 2.33
C ASP A 272 1.46 -0.36 2.94
N CYS A 273 1.49 -1.55 3.46
CA CYS A 273 2.73 -2.22 3.83
C CYS A 273 2.50 -3.73 4.01
N VAL A 274 3.47 -4.53 3.60
CA VAL A 274 3.46 -5.98 3.88
C VAL A 274 3.85 -6.31 5.32
N MET A 275 4.40 -5.32 6.06
CA MET A 275 4.95 -5.52 7.40
C MET A 275 3.93 -6.08 8.40
N PRO A 276 2.67 -5.61 8.49
CA PRO A 276 1.72 -6.15 9.47
C PRO A 276 1.53 -7.66 9.32
N SER A 277 1.29 -8.14 8.12
CA SER A 277 1.12 -9.57 7.85
C SER A 277 2.43 -10.34 7.93
N ARG A 278 3.57 -9.75 7.51
CA ARG A 278 4.90 -10.37 7.62
C ARG A 278 5.31 -10.53 9.08
N ASN A 279 5.21 -9.48 9.88
CA ASN A 279 5.56 -9.50 11.30
C ASN A 279 4.69 -10.49 12.09
N ALA A 280 3.39 -10.53 11.82
CA ALA A 280 2.46 -11.48 12.43
C ALA A 280 2.90 -12.95 12.22
N ARG A 281 3.30 -13.30 11.00
CA ARG A 281 3.79 -14.65 10.67
C ARG A 281 5.06 -15.04 11.45
N HIS A 282 5.80 -14.04 11.90
CA HIS A 282 7.00 -14.24 12.75
C HIS A 282 6.72 -14.08 14.24
N GLY A 283 5.45 -13.81 14.63
CA GLY A 283 5.03 -13.71 16.01
C GLY A 283 5.13 -12.31 16.62
N HIS A 284 5.40 -11.29 15.84
CA HIS A 284 5.38 -9.89 16.29
C HIS A 284 3.98 -9.30 16.08
N LEU A 285 3.33 -8.95 17.17
CA LEU A 285 1.94 -8.49 17.18
C LEU A 285 1.86 -7.06 17.71
N PHE A 286 1.07 -6.24 17.04
CA PHE A 286 0.86 -4.82 17.41
C PHE A 286 -0.26 -4.70 18.44
N THR A 287 -0.04 -3.90 19.47
CA THR A 287 -1.03 -3.57 20.50
C THR A 287 -1.04 -2.07 20.76
N TRP A 288 -2.07 -1.57 21.43
CA TRP A 288 -2.14 -0.16 21.83
C TRP A 288 -1.10 0.24 22.89
N ASP A 289 -0.40 -0.74 23.45
CA ASP A 289 0.70 -0.52 24.40
C ASP A 289 2.10 -0.70 23.77
N GLY A 290 2.17 -1.21 22.54
CA GLY A 290 3.42 -1.45 21.82
C GLY A 290 3.44 -2.83 21.13
N ILE A 291 4.62 -3.28 20.72
CA ILE A 291 4.82 -4.51 19.95
C ILE A 291 5.23 -5.65 20.87
N ILE A 292 4.45 -6.72 20.89
CA ILE A 292 4.80 -7.95 21.62
C ILE A 292 5.40 -9.01 20.66
N ASN A 293 6.30 -9.85 21.19
CA ASN A 293 6.67 -11.10 20.55
C ASN A 293 5.95 -12.25 21.24
N ILE A 294 4.88 -12.75 20.62
CA ILE A 294 4.02 -13.79 21.21
C ILE A 294 4.77 -15.10 21.51
N LYS A 295 5.94 -15.34 20.90
CA LYS A 295 6.76 -16.52 21.13
C LYS A 295 7.51 -16.49 22.47
N ASN A 296 7.55 -15.34 23.16
CA ASN A 296 8.20 -15.20 24.45
C ASN A 296 7.59 -16.12 25.51
N LEU A 297 8.44 -16.64 26.40
CA LEU A 297 8.04 -17.59 27.44
C LEU A 297 7.00 -17.01 28.42
N LYS A 298 7.05 -15.71 28.70
CA LYS A 298 6.11 -15.01 29.60
C LYS A 298 4.62 -15.20 29.19
N TYR A 299 4.33 -15.54 27.93
CA TYR A 299 2.98 -15.76 27.43
C TYR A 299 2.52 -17.22 27.45
N GLU A 300 3.31 -18.15 28.00
CA GLU A 300 3.01 -19.59 27.97
C GLU A 300 1.72 -19.95 28.74
N ARG A 301 1.43 -19.21 29.81
CA ARG A 301 0.24 -19.38 30.65
C ARG A 301 -0.58 -18.11 30.77
N ASP A 302 -0.47 -17.21 29.77
CA ASP A 302 -1.17 -15.93 29.75
C ASP A 302 -2.55 -16.11 29.11
N GLU A 303 -3.59 -16.05 29.93
CA GLU A 303 -4.99 -16.18 29.49
C GLU A 303 -5.55 -14.88 28.87
N SER A 304 -4.79 -13.78 28.93
CA SER A 304 -5.22 -12.49 28.37
C SER A 304 -5.30 -12.55 26.84
N PRO A 305 -6.13 -11.69 26.22
CA PRO A 305 -6.09 -11.49 24.76
C PRO A 305 -4.75 -10.90 24.30
N ILE A 306 -4.47 -10.93 23.00
CA ILE A 306 -3.27 -10.26 22.44
C ILE A 306 -3.20 -8.81 22.91
N ASP A 307 -4.29 -8.08 22.82
CA ASP A 307 -4.42 -6.71 23.26
C ASP A 307 -5.76 -6.53 24.02
N PRO A 308 -5.71 -6.15 25.32
CA PRO A 308 -6.92 -5.92 26.12
C PRO A 308 -7.78 -4.77 25.60
N HIS A 309 -7.22 -3.87 24.80
CA HIS A 309 -7.90 -2.71 24.21
C HIS A 309 -8.40 -2.95 22.79
N CYS A 310 -8.33 -4.21 22.30
CA CYS A 310 -8.69 -4.58 20.94
C CYS A 310 -9.92 -5.48 20.92
N ASP A 311 -10.91 -5.12 20.13
CA ASP A 311 -12.16 -5.87 19.95
C ASP A 311 -12.19 -6.75 18.69
N CYS A 312 -11.03 -7.05 18.10
CA CYS A 312 -10.95 -7.92 16.92
C CYS A 312 -11.44 -9.34 17.24
N PRO A 313 -11.87 -10.11 16.22
CA PRO A 313 -12.32 -11.49 16.41
C PRO A 313 -11.33 -12.38 17.18
N VAL A 314 -10.03 -12.12 17.01
CA VAL A 314 -8.97 -12.89 17.68
C VAL A 314 -8.91 -12.56 19.16
N CYS A 315 -8.86 -11.27 19.53
CA CYS A 315 -8.77 -10.83 20.92
C CYS A 315 -10.03 -11.18 21.72
N ARG A 316 -11.21 -11.23 21.09
CA ARG A 316 -12.45 -11.63 21.75
C ARG A 316 -12.54 -13.12 22.08
N ASN A 317 -11.77 -13.98 21.38
CA ASN A 317 -11.98 -15.42 21.45
C ASN A 317 -10.75 -16.23 21.90
N PHE A 318 -9.54 -15.70 21.79
CA PHE A 318 -8.32 -16.48 21.99
C PHE A 318 -7.33 -15.78 22.93
N SER A 319 -6.70 -16.60 23.78
CA SER A 319 -5.66 -16.15 24.70
C SER A 319 -4.28 -16.08 24.04
N ARG A 320 -3.39 -15.29 24.63
CA ARG A 320 -1.97 -15.26 24.27
C ARG A 320 -1.32 -16.63 24.37
N ALA A 321 -1.65 -17.40 25.42
CA ALA A 321 -1.15 -18.76 25.61
C ALA A 321 -1.48 -19.67 24.44
N TYR A 322 -2.74 -19.65 23.97
CA TYR A 322 -3.17 -20.47 22.84
C TYR A 322 -2.49 -20.05 21.53
N ILE A 323 -2.45 -18.74 21.23
CA ILE A 323 -1.81 -18.23 20.02
C ILE A 323 -0.30 -18.53 20.04
N ARG A 324 0.35 -18.37 21.22
CA ARG A 324 1.75 -18.77 21.39
C ARG A 324 1.97 -20.26 21.10
N HIS A 325 1.12 -21.13 21.65
CA HIS A 325 1.16 -22.56 21.37
C HIS A 325 1.12 -22.84 19.86
N LEU A 326 0.13 -22.30 19.15
CA LEU A 326 -0.01 -22.47 17.72
C LEU A 326 1.21 -21.97 16.93
N GLN A 327 1.76 -20.80 17.30
CA GLN A 327 2.96 -20.23 16.67
C GLN A 327 4.23 -21.08 16.95
N LYS A 328 4.31 -21.73 18.10
CA LYS A 328 5.45 -22.61 18.48
C LYS A 328 5.33 -23.99 17.84
N ALA A 329 4.10 -24.46 17.62
CA ALA A 329 3.80 -25.71 16.94
C ALA A 329 3.79 -25.58 15.41
N ASP A 330 4.04 -24.37 14.88
CA ASP A 330 4.01 -24.04 13.44
C ASP A 330 2.66 -24.36 12.77
N GLU A 331 1.56 -24.23 13.54
CA GLU A 331 0.22 -24.44 13.04
C GLU A 331 -0.25 -23.26 12.17
N MET A 332 -0.83 -23.57 11.00
CA MET A 332 -1.35 -22.55 10.08
C MET A 332 -2.38 -21.62 10.74
N LEU A 333 -3.19 -22.14 11.67
CA LEU A 333 -4.17 -21.34 12.40
C LEU A 333 -3.50 -20.25 13.22
N GLY A 334 -2.33 -20.51 13.84
CA GLY A 334 -1.57 -19.50 14.57
C GLY A 334 -1.13 -18.34 13.70
N MET A 335 -0.68 -18.64 12.50
CA MET A 335 -0.32 -17.63 11.50
C MET A 335 -1.55 -16.81 11.08
N ARG A 336 -2.67 -17.48 10.77
CA ARG A 336 -3.92 -16.82 10.34
C ARG A 336 -4.45 -15.88 11.42
N LEU A 337 -4.55 -16.31 12.67
CA LEU A 337 -5.03 -15.50 13.78
C LEU A 337 -4.12 -14.27 14.02
N ALA A 338 -2.81 -14.47 13.99
CA ALA A 338 -1.84 -13.40 14.16
C ALA A 338 -1.96 -12.33 13.04
N VAL A 339 -2.10 -12.77 11.78
CA VAL A 339 -2.27 -11.86 10.64
C VAL A 339 -3.60 -11.11 10.72
N MET A 340 -4.68 -11.80 11.07
CA MET A 340 -6.01 -11.19 11.26
C MET A 340 -5.96 -10.08 12.32
N HIS A 341 -5.34 -10.35 13.47
CA HIS A 341 -5.18 -9.36 14.54
C HIS A 341 -4.38 -8.14 14.06
N ASN A 342 -3.20 -8.34 13.46
CA ASN A 342 -2.36 -7.23 13.03
C ASN A 342 -3.02 -6.35 11.96
N LEU A 343 -3.71 -6.94 10.99
CA LEU A 343 -4.42 -6.16 9.97
C LEU A 343 -5.63 -5.44 10.55
N TYR A 344 -6.36 -6.07 11.49
CA TYR A 344 -7.40 -5.37 12.25
C TYR A 344 -6.82 -4.16 12.99
N PHE A 345 -5.69 -4.33 13.68
CA PHE A 345 -5.03 -3.25 14.40
C PHE A 345 -4.73 -2.06 13.46
N TYR A 346 -4.19 -2.31 12.27
CA TYR A 346 -3.90 -1.25 11.30
C TYR A 346 -5.16 -0.56 10.78
N ASN A 347 -6.21 -1.30 10.47
CA ASN A 347 -7.49 -0.71 10.05
C ASN A 347 -8.11 0.13 11.18
N HIS A 348 -8.07 -0.38 12.42
CA HIS A 348 -8.56 0.31 13.60
C HIS A 348 -7.70 1.54 13.96
N LEU A 349 -6.38 1.49 13.78
CA LEU A 349 -5.51 2.67 13.89
C LEU A 349 -5.99 3.78 12.96
N MET A 350 -6.32 3.46 11.72
CA MET A 350 -6.84 4.45 10.77
C MET A 350 -8.23 4.99 11.19
N GLU A 351 -9.10 4.17 11.76
CA GLU A 351 -10.37 4.62 12.34
C GLU A 351 -10.14 5.64 13.45
N ARG A 352 -9.26 5.32 14.40
CA ARG A 352 -8.92 6.20 15.53
C ARG A 352 -8.26 7.51 15.07
N ILE A 353 -7.44 7.47 14.02
CA ILE A 353 -6.87 8.67 13.40
C ILE A 353 -7.99 9.55 12.81
N ARG A 354 -8.94 8.96 12.07
CA ARG A 354 -10.08 9.70 11.51
C ARG A 354 -10.96 10.31 12.60
N GLU A 355 -11.26 9.56 13.66
CA GLU A 355 -12.00 10.07 14.83
C GLU A 355 -11.27 11.26 15.48
N ALA A 356 -9.96 11.16 15.64
CA ALA A 356 -9.16 12.25 16.20
C ALA A 356 -9.19 13.52 15.32
N LEU A 357 -9.09 13.33 13.98
CA LEU A 357 -9.24 14.43 13.01
C LEU A 357 -10.66 15.04 13.05
N ASP A 358 -11.70 14.20 13.08
CA ASP A 358 -13.10 14.66 13.13
C ASP A 358 -13.38 15.45 14.42
N ASN A 359 -12.73 15.10 15.52
CA ASN A 359 -12.85 15.80 16.82
C ASN A 359 -11.88 17.00 16.98
N GLY A 360 -10.89 17.17 16.10
CA GLY A 360 -9.84 18.21 16.25
C GLY A 360 -8.85 17.93 17.39
N THR A 361 -8.55 16.65 17.61
CA THR A 361 -7.65 16.16 18.67
C THR A 361 -6.49 15.34 18.09
N PHE A 362 -6.22 15.50 16.79
CA PHE A 362 -5.20 14.67 16.13
C PHE A 362 -3.78 14.97 16.65
N GLN A 363 -3.46 16.22 16.98
CA GLN A 363 -2.17 16.54 17.59
C GLN A 363 -1.96 15.76 18.91
N GLN A 364 -2.98 15.69 19.77
CA GLN A 364 -2.91 14.93 21.02
C GLN A 364 -2.75 13.42 20.75
N PHE A 365 -3.45 12.89 19.75
CA PHE A 365 -3.31 11.50 19.32
C PHE A 365 -1.89 11.22 18.85
N HIS A 366 -1.34 12.07 17.98
CA HIS A 366 0.03 11.98 17.48
C HIS A 366 1.03 11.91 18.64
N ASP A 367 1.02 12.88 19.54
CA ASP A 367 1.98 12.98 20.66
C ASP A 367 1.89 11.78 21.62
N THR A 368 0.69 11.19 21.76
CA THR A 368 0.46 10.04 22.62
C THR A 368 1.00 8.74 22.00
N TYR A 369 0.82 8.53 20.68
CA TYR A 369 0.96 7.22 20.07
C TYR A 369 2.14 7.07 19.13
N VAL A 370 2.69 8.15 18.57
CA VAL A 370 3.71 8.11 17.51
C VAL A 370 4.94 7.27 17.86
N HIS A 371 5.41 7.31 19.09
CA HIS A 371 6.55 6.51 19.56
C HIS A 371 6.11 5.25 20.31
N LYS A 372 4.97 5.34 21.02
CA LYS A 372 4.46 4.25 21.86
C LYS A 372 4.21 2.98 21.06
N LEU A 373 3.53 3.12 19.90
CA LEU A 373 3.11 1.97 19.11
C LEU A 373 4.26 1.23 18.40
N ASP A 374 5.42 1.84 18.26
CA ASP A 374 6.61 1.23 17.68
C ASP A 374 7.56 0.66 18.73
N THR A 375 7.26 0.86 20.02
CA THR A 375 8.08 0.36 21.14
C THR A 375 7.84 -1.13 21.36
N ARG A 376 8.91 -1.91 21.51
CA ARG A 376 8.82 -3.33 21.90
C ARG A 376 8.65 -3.46 23.40
N ILE A 377 7.71 -4.35 23.84
CA ILE A 377 7.36 -4.57 25.25
C ILE A 377 7.39 -6.06 25.64
#